data_cb23067cd07a51f4a5ad7827dc2a6ac1
#
_entry.id   cb23067cd07a51f4a5ad7827dc2a6ac1
#
_cell.length_a   1.000
_cell.length_b   1.000
_cell.length_c   1.000
_cell.angle_alpha   90.00
_cell.angle_beta   90.00
_cell.angle_gamma   90.00
#
_symmetry.space_group_name_H-M   'P 1'
#
loop_
_entity.id
_entity.type
_entity.pdbx_description
1 polymer ?
#
loop_
_entity_poly.entity_id
_entity_poly.type
_entity_poly.pdbx_seq_one_letter_code
_entity_poly.pdbx_strand_id
1 'polypeptide(L)'
;MKEFYIADDGIQLHAKLDMPEEKEKCPLVIVFHGLTGNMEERHITAVSSAMNEIGFATLRVELYGHGKSGGTFEQHNLMKWINNAMTVTDYAKTLDFVTDLYICGHSQGGLLTMLAAGMRADDFKAAIPMSPAIVIPDGARKGNMLGQPFDPEHIPDMVEWGDRHLSGNYLRTAQLLDVDEAIRKYEKPVLLIHGDADEAVPIEYSIDAAKKYKNAKLVQIPGDTHCYDEHLDQVTAAVKKFLGEMENREG
;
A
#
# COMPACT_ATOMS: atom_id res chain seq x y z
N MET A 1 -18.01 2.75 -11.79
CA MET A 1 -16.62 2.31 -12.06
C MET A 1 -16.14 2.86 -13.41
N LYS A 2 -14.96 3.47 -13.46
CA LYS A 2 -14.28 3.94 -14.68
C LYS A 2 -12.88 3.33 -14.74
N GLU A 3 -12.51 2.71 -15.87
CA GLU A 3 -11.19 2.12 -16.12
C GLU A 3 -10.42 3.00 -17.12
N PHE A 4 -9.14 3.27 -16.84
CA PHE A 4 -8.32 4.17 -17.64
C PHE A 4 -6.82 3.96 -17.33
N TYR A 5 -5.97 4.77 -17.96
CA TYR A 5 -4.52 4.75 -17.73
C TYR A 5 -4.01 6.12 -17.28
N ILE A 6 -3.05 6.10 -16.36
CA ILE A 6 -2.32 7.28 -15.88
C ILE A 6 -0.90 7.20 -16.48
N ALA A 7 -0.48 8.27 -17.18
CA ALA A 7 0.88 8.34 -17.73
C ALA A 7 1.92 8.56 -16.63
N ASP A 8 2.98 7.77 -16.62
CA ASP A 8 4.10 7.86 -15.68
C ASP A 8 5.41 7.47 -16.34
N ASP A 9 6.37 8.38 -16.40
CA ASP A 9 7.77 8.18 -16.85
C ASP A 9 7.96 7.14 -17.98
N GLY A 10 7.27 7.37 -19.11
CA GLY A 10 7.34 6.52 -20.31
C GLY A 10 6.53 5.23 -20.26
N ILE A 11 5.74 5.00 -19.21
CA ILE A 11 4.80 3.88 -19.10
C ILE A 11 3.37 4.37 -18.87
N GLN A 12 2.43 3.45 -18.90
CA GLN A 12 1.03 3.68 -18.53
C GLN A 12 0.68 2.84 -17.32
N LEU A 13 0.14 3.46 -16.28
CA LEU A 13 -0.39 2.77 -15.10
C LEU A 13 -1.88 2.51 -15.29
N HIS A 14 -2.29 1.28 -15.24
CA HIS A 14 -3.69 0.86 -15.34
C HIS A 14 -4.43 1.17 -14.03
N ALA A 15 -5.55 1.86 -14.11
CA ALA A 15 -6.27 2.35 -12.95
C ALA A 15 -7.78 2.16 -13.07
N LYS A 16 -8.44 1.99 -11.93
CA LYS A 16 -9.89 1.96 -11.79
C LYS A 16 -10.35 2.95 -10.72
N LEU A 17 -11.28 3.81 -11.11
CA LEU A 17 -11.94 4.76 -10.22
C LEU A 17 -13.37 4.30 -9.97
N ASP A 18 -13.70 4.08 -8.72
CA ASP A 18 -15.05 3.80 -8.26
C ASP A 18 -15.56 5.00 -7.44
N MET A 19 -16.70 5.53 -7.85
CA MET A 19 -17.38 6.63 -7.16
C MET A 19 -18.48 6.08 -6.24
N PRO A 20 -18.67 6.64 -5.04
CA PRO A 20 -19.83 6.33 -4.23
C PRO A 20 -21.11 6.83 -4.94
N GLU A 21 -22.23 6.22 -4.62
CA GLU A 21 -23.51 6.63 -5.19
C GLU A 21 -23.89 8.06 -4.76
N GLU A 22 -24.52 8.81 -5.68
CA GLU A 22 -25.15 10.12 -5.45
C GLU A 22 -24.24 11.25 -4.89
N LYS A 23 -22.90 11.14 -5.00
CA LYS A 23 -21.98 12.21 -4.56
C LYS A 23 -21.29 12.90 -5.73
N GLU A 24 -21.43 14.21 -5.81
CA GLU A 24 -20.69 15.06 -6.76
C GLU A 24 -19.27 15.36 -6.28
N LYS A 25 -19.07 15.46 -4.95
CA LYS A 25 -17.77 15.63 -4.29
C LYS A 25 -17.65 14.67 -3.12
N CYS A 26 -16.49 14.07 -2.98
CA CYS A 26 -16.21 13.11 -1.91
C CYS A 26 -14.71 12.96 -1.67
N PRO A 27 -14.30 12.45 -0.50
CA PRO A 27 -12.93 12.05 -0.28
C PRO A 27 -12.55 10.86 -1.17
N LEU A 28 -11.27 10.76 -1.52
CA LEU A 28 -10.70 9.71 -2.36
C LEU A 28 -9.64 8.91 -1.60
N VAL A 29 -9.73 7.59 -1.66
CA VAL A 29 -8.68 6.69 -1.18
C VAL A 29 -7.92 6.12 -2.38
N ILE A 30 -6.61 6.36 -2.45
CA ILE A 30 -5.71 5.65 -3.37
C ILE A 30 -5.40 4.28 -2.77
N VAL A 31 -5.55 3.20 -3.55
CA VAL A 31 -5.41 1.82 -3.06
C VAL A 31 -4.35 1.06 -3.87
N PHE A 32 -3.32 0.55 -3.19
CA PHE A 32 -2.21 -0.20 -3.77
C PHE A 32 -2.24 -1.69 -3.40
N HIS A 33 -2.00 -2.55 -4.39
CA HIS A 33 -1.86 -4.00 -4.23
C HIS A 33 -0.46 -4.39 -3.72
N GLY A 34 -0.28 -5.68 -3.37
CA GLY A 34 0.99 -6.25 -2.92
C GLY A 34 1.92 -6.71 -4.06
N LEU A 35 3.10 -7.22 -3.67
CA LEU A 35 4.04 -7.90 -4.57
C LEU A 35 3.34 -9.12 -5.20
N THR A 36 3.50 -9.31 -6.50
CA THR A 36 2.81 -10.32 -7.32
C THR A 36 1.30 -10.16 -7.44
N GLY A 37 0.71 -9.21 -6.74
CA GLY A 37 -0.72 -8.95 -6.73
C GLY A 37 -1.20 -8.09 -7.89
N ASN A 38 -2.47 -7.74 -7.82
CA ASN A 38 -3.14 -6.82 -8.74
C ASN A 38 -4.32 -6.12 -8.04
N MET A 39 -4.90 -5.13 -8.69
CA MET A 39 -5.99 -4.34 -8.11
C MET A 39 -7.35 -5.07 -8.00
N GLU A 40 -7.47 -6.30 -8.52
CA GLU A 40 -8.69 -7.12 -8.47
C GLU A 40 -8.63 -8.22 -7.39
N GLU A 41 -7.56 -8.28 -6.59
CA GLU A 41 -7.50 -9.23 -5.49
C GLU A 41 -8.66 -9.05 -4.51
N ARG A 42 -9.14 -10.16 -3.94
CA ARG A 42 -10.34 -10.21 -3.08
C ARG A 42 -10.31 -9.18 -1.96
N HIS A 43 -9.22 -9.08 -1.24
CA HIS A 43 -9.08 -8.14 -0.12
C HIS A 43 -9.01 -6.68 -0.59
N ILE A 44 -8.37 -6.40 -1.75
CA ILE A 44 -8.30 -5.06 -2.35
C ILE A 44 -9.68 -4.57 -2.78
N THR A 45 -10.43 -5.43 -3.49
CA THR A 45 -11.78 -5.09 -3.97
C THR A 45 -12.78 -4.97 -2.82
N ALA A 46 -12.71 -5.85 -1.82
CA ALA A 46 -13.61 -5.81 -0.66
C ALA A 46 -13.41 -4.54 0.18
N VAL A 47 -12.15 -4.16 0.44
CA VAL A 47 -11.83 -2.92 1.18
C VAL A 47 -12.27 -1.69 0.38
N SER A 48 -12.04 -1.68 -0.94
CA SER A 48 -12.49 -0.59 -1.82
C SER A 48 -14.02 -0.47 -1.84
N SER A 49 -14.75 -1.59 -1.92
CA SER A 49 -16.22 -1.60 -1.84
C SER A 49 -16.70 -1.06 -0.50
N ALA A 50 -16.10 -1.49 0.61
CA ALA A 50 -16.44 -1.01 1.94
C ALA A 50 -16.23 0.51 2.10
N MET A 51 -15.19 1.08 1.47
CA MET A 51 -14.95 2.52 1.42
C MET A 51 -16.04 3.24 0.61
N ASN A 52 -16.42 2.68 -0.57
CA ASN A 52 -17.50 3.27 -1.38
C ASN A 52 -18.85 3.27 -0.63
N GLU A 53 -19.18 2.22 0.11
CA GLU A 53 -20.41 2.13 0.91
C GLU A 53 -20.57 3.26 1.93
N ILE A 54 -19.46 3.80 2.43
CA ILE A 54 -19.46 4.92 3.39
C ILE A 54 -19.17 6.28 2.75
N GLY A 55 -19.18 6.35 1.41
CA GLY A 55 -19.13 7.59 0.66
C GLY A 55 -17.75 8.08 0.26
N PHE A 56 -16.73 7.23 0.26
CA PHE A 56 -15.41 7.52 -0.28
C PHE A 56 -15.29 7.01 -1.72
N ALA A 57 -14.72 7.79 -2.61
CA ALA A 57 -14.25 7.27 -3.90
C ALA A 57 -12.98 6.42 -3.68
N THR A 58 -12.74 5.45 -4.55
CA THR A 58 -11.51 4.66 -4.51
C THR A 58 -10.81 4.67 -5.87
N LEU A 59 -9.50 4.89 -5.86
CA LEU A 59 -8.62 4.81 -7.02
C LEU A 59 -7.66 3.64 -6.83
N ARG A 60 -8.02 2.49 -7.41
CA ARG A 60 -7.16 1.30 -7.43
C ARG A 60 -6.21 1.37 -8.61
N VAL A 61 -4.93 1.09 -8.40
CA VAL A 61 -3.90 1.21 -9.44
C VAL A 61 -3.03 -0.03 -9.45
N GLU A 62 -2.78 -0.57 -10.63
CA GLU A 62 -1.71 -1.54 -10.87
C GLU A 62 -0.38 -0.80 -11.05
N LEU A 63 0.63 -1.23 -10.30
CA LEU A 63 1.91 -0.55 -10.26
C LEU A 63 2.87 -1.11 -11.32
N TYR A 64 4.03 -0.48 -11.51
CA TYR A 64 5.05 -0.89 -12.49
C TYR A 64 5.28 -2.41 -12.49
N GLY A 65 5.21 -3.00 -13.67
CA GLY A 65 5.48 -4.43 -13.88
C GLY A 65 4.38 -5.38 -13.41
N HIS A 66 3.19 -4.88 -13.06
CA HIS A 66 2.07 -5.68 -12.58
C HIS A 66 0.79 -5.43 -13.41
N GLY A 67 -0.04 -6.46 -13.50
CA GLY A 67 -1.31 -6.41 -14.20
C GLY A 67 -1.19 -5.92 -15.65
N LYS A 68 -1.97 -4.88 -16.00
CA LYS A 68 -1.96 -4.24 -17.32
C LYS A 68 -1.07 -3.00 -17.40
N SER A 69 -0.38 -2.65 -16.30
CA SER A 69 0.56 -1.53 -16.27
C SER A 69 1.84 -1.85 -17.03
N GLY A 70 2.50 -0.80 -17.51
CA GLY A 70 3.77 -0.91 -18.21
C GLY A 70 4.91 -1.40 -17.32
N GLY A 71 6.02 -1.77 -17.96
CA GLY A 71 7.18 -2.36 -17.31
C GLY A 71 7.10 -3.89 -17.23
N THR A 72 8.07 -4.51 -16.57
CA THR A 72 8.11 -5.96 -16.34
C THR A 72 8.29 -6.26 -14.87
N PHE A 73 7.79 -7.41 -14.44
CA PHE A 73 7.93 -7.86 -13.05
C PHE A 73 9.39 -7.94 -12.62
N GLU A 74 10.26 -8.44 -13.50
CA GLU A 74 11.69 -8.59 -13.23
C GLU A 74 12.37 -7.24 -12.95
N GLN A 75 11.91 -6.18 -13.59
CA GLN A 75 12.50 -4.84 -13.51
C GLN A 75 11.82 -3.93 -12.48
N HIS A 76 10.75 -4.38 -11.80
CA HIS A 76 10.14 -3.57 -10.77
C HIS A 76 11.07 -3.44 -9.56
N ASN A 77 10.90 -2.38 -8.81
CA ASN A 77 11.52 -2.16 -7.51
C ASN A 77 10.72 -1.11 -6.72
N LEU A 78 11.03 -0.99 -5.44
CA LEU A 78 10.30 -0.08 -4.55
C LEU A 78 10.44 1.39 -4.93
N MET A 79 11.57 1.82 -5.53
CA MET A 79 11.72 3.20 -5.99
C MET A 79 10.81 3.53 -7.18
N LYS A 80 10.64 2.58 -8.12
CA LYS A 80 9.67 2.73 -9.21
C LYS A 80 8.23 2.80 -8.68
N TRP A 81 7.89 1.98 -7.69
CA TRP A 81 6.58 2.03 -7.06
C TRP A 81 6.35 3.32 -6.28
N ILE A 82 7.37 3.84 -5.59
CA ILE A 82 7.31 5.18 -4.97
C ILE A 82 7.03 6.25 -6.02
N ASN A 83 7.74 6.22 -7.17
CA ASN A 83 7.48 7.16 -8.27
C ASN A 83 6.04 7.03 -8.80
N ASN A 84 5.57 5.81 -9.04
CA ASN A 84 4.17 5.58 -9.42
C ASN A 84 3.18 6.16 -8.39
N ALA A 85 3.43 5.97 -7.09
CA ALA A 85 2.58 6.52 -6.03
C ALA A 85 2.57 8.06 -6.04
N MET A 86 3.71 8.71 -6.31
CA MET A 86 3.79 10.17 -6.47
C MET A 86 2.96 10.64 -7.66
N THR A 87 3.12 10.02 -8.82
CA THR A 87 2.36 10.32 -10.05
C THR A 87 0.85 10.14 -9.83
N VAL A 88 0.44 9.04 -9.20
CA VAL A 88 -0.97 8.76 -8.90
C VAL A 88 -1.53 9.78 -7.92
N THR A 89 -0.74 10.19 -6.92
CA THR A 89 -1.14 11.23 -5.96
C THR A 89 -1.36 12.58 -6.67
N ASP A 90 -0.42 12.97 -7.55
CA ASP A 90 -0.54 14.21 -8.32
C ASP A 90 -1.75 14.15 -9.26
N TYR A 91 -1.98 13.01 -9.92
CA TYR A 91 -3.18 12.81 -10.74
C TYR A 91 -4.46 12.94 -9.90
N ALA A 92 -4.53 12.28 -8.73
CA ALA A 92 -5.70 12.34 -7.86
C ALA A 92 -6.04 13.77 -7.43
N LYS A 93 -5.04 14.63 -7.22
CA LYS A 93 -5.21 16.06 -6.89
C LYS A 93 -5.78 16.89 -8.05
N THR A 94 -5.72 16.41 -9.29
CA THR A 94 -6.34 17.10 -10.44
C THR A 94 -7.83 16.80 -10.61
N LEU A 95 -8.38 15.87 -9.84
CA LEU A 95 -9.78 15.47 -9.96
C LEU A 95 -10.70 16.44 -9.20
N ASP A 96 -11.54 17.16 -9.91
CA ASP A 96 -12.40 18.24 -9.38
C ASP A 96 -13.37 17.79 -8.28
N PHE A 97 -13.71 16.50 -8.22
CA PHE A 97 -14.63 15.97 -7.21
C PHE A 97 -13.95 15.65 -5.87
N VAL A 98 -12.62 15.56 -5.83
CA VAL A 98 -11.86 15.14 -4.63
C VAL A 98 -11.84 16.26 -3.61
N THR A 99 -12.35 15.99 -2.40
CA THR A 99 -12.27 16.91 -1.26
C THR A 99 -10.99 16.69 -0.47
N ASP A 100 -10.67 15.45 -0.16
CA ASP A 100 -9.54 15.03 0.66
C ASP A 100 -8.94 13.73 0.12
N LEU A 101 -7.64 13.54 0.32
CA LEU A 101 -6.94 12.33 -0.08
C LEU A 101 -6.60 11.46 1.12
N TYR A 102 -6.80 10.16 0.92
CA TYR A 102 -6.40 9.08 1.81
C TYR A 102 -5.58 8.06 1.02
N ILE A 103 -4.78 7.27 1.71
CA ILE A 103 -3.93 6.26 1.06
C ILE A 103 -4.03 4.93 1.78
N CYS A 104 -4.18 3.85 1.04
CA CYS A 104 -4.31 2.49 1.53
C CYS A 104 -3.47 1.54 0.69
N GLY A 105 -3.01 0.44 1.26
CA GLY A 105 -2.33 -0.59 0.48
C GLY A 105 -2.06 -1.84 1.30
N HIS A 106 -1.89 -2.95 0.60
CA HIS A 106 -1.64 -4.26 1.20
C HIS A 106 -0.21 -4.73 0.95
N SER A 107 0.41 -5.37 1.94
CA SER A 107 1.73 -6.01 1.79
C SER A 107 2.81 -5.01 1.34
N GLN A 108 3.46 -5.22 0.19
CA GLN A 108 4.38 -4.24 -0.40
C GLN A 108 3.66 -2.91 -0.71
N GLY A 109 2.38 -2.93 -1.10
CA GLY A 109 1.55 -1.74 -1.21
C GLY A 109 1.29 -1.06 0.13
N GLY A 110 1.24 -1.84 1.23
CA GLY A 110 1.18 -1.32 2.60
C GLY A 110 2.47 -0.61 3.01
N LEU A 111 3.63 -1.19 2.69
CA LEU A 111 4.93 -0.52 2.84
C LEU A 111 4.99 0.75 1.99
N LEU A 112 4.55 0.68 0.73
CA LEU A 112 4.47 1.86 -0.16
C LEU A 112 3.57 2.95 0.43
N THR A 113 2.44 2.58 1.03
CA THR A 113 1.52 3.50 1.72
C THR A 113 2.24 4.26 2.84
N MET A 114 3.04 3.56 3.66
CA MET A 114 3.82 4.20 4.74
C MET A 114 4.87 5.17 4.18
N LEU A 115 5.61 4.75 3.16
CA LEU A 115 6.65 5.58 2.52
C LEU A 115 6.06 6.81 1.84
N ALA A 116 5.00 6.63 1.04
CA ALA A 116 4.33 7.72 0.35
C ALA A 116 3.69 8.72 1.32
N ALA A 117 3.04 8.23 2.38
CA ALA A 117 2.49 9.10 3.42
C ALA A 117 3.58 9.94 4.11
N GLY A 118 4.74 9.36 4.42
CA GLY A 118 5.86 10.11 4.99
C GLY A 118 6.47 11.13 4.03
N MET A 119 6.56 10.82 2.73
CA MET A 119 7.10 11.72 1.70
C MET A 119 6.13 12.85 1.33
N ARG A 120 4.84 12.63 1.42
CA ARG A 120 3.75 13.54 1.02
C ARG A 120 2.78 13.78 2.19
N ALA A 121 3.33 14.02 3.39
CA ALA A 121 2.54 14.09 4.63
C ALA A 121 1.40 15.12 4.59
N ASP A 122 1.56 16.21 3.85
CA ASP A 122 0.53 17.24 3.74
C ASP A 122 -0.64 16.84 2.81
N ASP A 123 -0.41 15.93 1.86
CA ASP A 123 -1.42 15.56 0.88
C ASP A 123 -2.47 14.60 1.44
N PHE A 124 -2.13 13.74 2.40
CA PHE A 124 -3.04 12.71 2.90
C PHE A 124 -3.62 13.05 4.27
N LYS A 125 -4.91 12.85 4.47
CA LYS A 125 -5.62 13.00 5.76
C LYS A 125 -5.37 11.82 6.70
N ALA A 126 -5.29 10.60 6.16
CA ALA A 126 -4.94 9.41 6.90
C ALA A 126 -4.32 8.34 5.98
N ALA A 127 -3.63 7.37 6.58
CA ALA A 127 -3.01 6.23 5.91
C ALA A 127 -3.50 4.89 6.50
N ILE A 128 -3.70 3.89 5.62
CA ILE A 128 -4.21 2.56 6.00
C ILE A 128 -3.27 1.48 5.43
N PRO A 129 -2.09 1.25 6.03
CA PRO A 129 -1.23 0.13 5.67
C PRO A 129 -1.80 -1.19 6.22
N MET A 130 -2.09 -2.14 5.32
CA MET A 130 -2.59 -3.47 5.62
C MET A 130 -1.47 -4.49 5.44
N SER A 131 -1.18 -5.30 6.47
CA SER A 131 -0.06 -6.26 6.51
C SER A 131 1.22 -5.72 5.85
N PRO A 132 1.68 -4.48 6.22
CA PRO A 132 2.74 -3.79 5.50
C PRO A 132 4.04 -4.56 5.52
N ALA A 133 4.62 -4.82 4.33
CA ALA A 133 5.82 -5.64 4.18
C ALA A 133 7.11 -4.90 4.60
N ILE A 134 7.14 -4.39 5.82
CA ILE A 134 8.31 -3.71 6.43
C ILE A 134 9.52 -4.67 6.53
N VAL A 135 9.26 -5.97 6.54
CA VAL A 135 10.29 -7.02 6.47
C VAL A 135 11.17 -6.91 5.22
N ILE A 136 10.70 -6.31 4.12
CA ILE A 136 11.46 -6.22 2.86
C ILE A 136 12.74 -5.37 3.02
N PRO A 137 12.71 -4.11 3.46
CA PRO A 137 13.93 -3.33 3.68
C PRO A 137 14.85 -3.93 4.74
N ASP A 138 14.29 -4.47 5.81
CA ASP A 138 15.04 -5.10 6.88
C ASP A 138 15.72 -6.39 6.39
N GLY A 139 14.97 -7.25 5.70
CA GLY A 139 15.49 -8.47 5.08
C GLY A 139 16.54 -8.18 4.01
N ALA A 140 16.34 -7.15 3.19
CA ALA A 140 17.33 -6.75 2.17
C ALA A 140 18.67 -6.37 2.80
N ARG A 141 18.68 -5.70 3.93
CA ARG A 141 19.91 -5.39 4.68
C ARG A 141 20.53 -6.60 5.35
N LYS A 142 19.72 -7.56 5.78
CA LYS A 142 20.17 -8.78 6.47
C LYS A 142 20.52 -9.95 5.54
N GLY A 143 20.33 -9.80 4.24
CA GLY A 143 20.56 -10.86 3.26
C GLY A 143 19.49 -11.94 3.22
N ASN A 144 18.23 -11.56 3.47
CA ASN A 144 17.08 -12.45 3.36
C ASN A 144 15.90 -11.74 2.72
N MET A 145 15.41 -12.24 1.59
CA MET A 145 14.22 -11.74 0.93
C MET A 145 13.07 -12.72 1.09
N LEU A 146 12.21 -12.49 2.08
CA LEU A 146 11.01 -13.32 2.33
C LEU A 146 11.35 -14.82 2.36
N GLY A 147 12.38 -15.20 3.12
CA GLY A 147 12.83 -16.58 3.26
C GLY A 147 13.93 -17.03 2.28
N GLN A 148 14.25 -16.24 1.25
CA GLN A 148 15.34 -16.54 0.30
C GLN A 148 16.64 -15.84 0.73
N PRO A 149 17.68 -16.59 1.13
CA PRO A 149 18.96 -16.01 1.56
C PRO A 149 19.79 -15.51 0.36
N PHE A 150 20.52 -14.43 0.54
CA PHE A 150 21.49 -13.89 -0.40
C PHE A 150 22.61 -13.13 0.33
N ASP A 151 23.70 -12.82 -0.38
CA ASP A 151 24.77 -11.98 0.17
C ASP A 151 24.37 -10.49 0.02
N PRO A 152 24.10 -9.75 1.11
CA PRO A 152 23.65 -8.36 1.04
C PRO A 152 24.74 -7.38 0.59
N GLU A 153 26.02 -7.77 0.61
CA GLU A 153 27.14 -6.96 0.15
C GLU A 153 27.44 -7.22 -1.35
N HIS A 154 27.07 -8.39 -1.89
CA HIS A 154 27.32 -8.80 -3.27
C HIS A 154 26.04 -9.27 -3.96
N ILE A 155 25.07 -8.37 -4.09
CA ILE A 155 23.78 -8.68 -4.73
C ILE A 155 23.99 -8.92 -6.23
N PRO A 156 23.61 -10.08 -6.78
CA PRO A 156 23.72 -10.37 -8.21
C PRO A 156 22.78 -9.48 -9.05
N ASP A 157 22.99 -9.43 -10.37
CA ASP A 157 22.13 -8.65 -11.26
C ASP A 157 20.71 -9.17 -11.35
N MET A 158 20.53 -10.50 -11.21
CA MET A 158 19.24 -11.15 -11.12
C MET A 158 19.20 -12.05 -9.88
N VAL A 159 18.07 -12.04 -9.22
CA VAL A 159 17.79 -12.85 -8.02
C VAL A 159 16.62 -13.77 -8.32
N GLU A 160 16.75 -15.05 -8.01
CA GLU A 160 15.65 -15.99 -8.07
C GLU A 160 14.75 -15.82 -6.83
N TRP A 161 13.43 -15.80 -7.05
CA TRP A 161 12.45 -15.74 -5.98
C TRP A 161 11.27 -16.64 -6.33
N GLY A 162 11.28 -17.86 -5.78
CA GLY A 162 10.37 -18.92 -6.16
C GLY A 162 10.55 -19.31 -7.64
N ASP A 163 9.47 -19.21 -8.41
CA ASP A 163 9.44 -19.43 -9.86
C ASP A 163 9.66 -18.14 -10.69
N ARG A 164 10.03 -17.04 -10.03
CA ARG A 164 10.18 -15.71 -10.61
C ARG A 164 11.61 -15.20 -10.50
N HIS A 165 11.91 -14.22 -11.33
CA HIS A 165 13.18 -13.50 -11.30
C HIS A 165 12.94 -12.03 -10.98
N LEU A 166 13.84 -11.46 -10.18
CA LEU A 166 13.87 -10.04 -9.85
C LEU A 166 15.25 -9.49 -10.20
N SER A 167 15.28 -8.29 -10.76
CA SER A 167 16.54 -7.55 -10.85
C SER A 167 17.13 -7.33 -9.45
N GLY A 168 18.43 -7.50 -9.30
CA GLY A 168 19.12 -7.20 -8.04
C GLY A 168 18.92 -5.76 -7.57
N ASN A 169 18.50 -4.86 -8.45
CA ASN A 169 18.10 -3.50 -8.08
C ASN A 169 16.89 -3.47 -7.15
N TYR A 170 16.05 -4.49 -7.14
CA TYR A 170 14.99 -4.58 -6.16
C TYR A 170 15.57 -4.59 -4.72
N LEU A 171 16.54 -5.45 -4.47
CA LEU A 171 17.20 -5.57 -3.16
C LEU A 171 18.06 -4.35 -2.84
N ARG A 172 18.85 -3.86 -3.83
CA ARG A 172 19.69 -2.66 -3.64
C ARG A 172 18.88 -1.43 -3.27
N THR A 173 17.72 -1.23 -3.91
CA THR A 173 16.83 -0.10 -3.58
C THR A 173 16.12 -0.33 -2.25
N ALA A 174 15.71 -1.56 -1.93
CA ALA A 174 15.10 -1.88 -0.65
C ALA A 174 16.05 -1.60 0.53
N GLN A 175 17.36 -1.88 0.41
CA GLN A 175 18.36 -1.56 1.44
C GLN A 175 18.41 -0.06 1.80
N LEU A 176 18.09 0.83 0.85
CA LEU A 176 18.18 2.27 1.01
C LEU A 176 16.94 2.88 1.69
N LEU A 177 15.85 2.11 1.86
CA LEU A 177 14.61 2.65 2.40
C LEU A 177 14.67 2.78 3.93
N ASP A 178 14.42 3.98 4.43
CA ASP A 178 14.27 4.27 5.85
C ASP A 178 12.78 4.43 6.20
N VAL A 179 12.18 3.30 6.64
CA VAL A 179 10.77 3.26 7.05
C VAL A 179 10.55 4.06 8.34
N ASP A 180 11.52 4.08 9.23
CA ASP A 180 11.42 4.84 10.48
C ASP A 180 11.41 6.35 10.23
N GLU A 181 12.13 6.82 9.19
CA GLU A 181 12.04 8.22 8.76
C GLU A 181 10.65 8.55 8.23
N ALA A 182 10.08 7.68 7.39
CA ALA A 182 8.72 7.87 6.88
C ALA A 182 7.69 7.91 8.01
N ILE A 183 7.79 7.02 9.00
CA ILE A 183 6.94 7.01 10.20
C ILE A 183 7.05 8.34 10.96
N ARG A 184 8.26 8.83 11.21
CA ARG A 184 8.47 10.08 11.95
C ARG A 184 7.91 11.32 11.24
N LYS A 185 7.91 11.31 9.91
CA LYS A 185 7.40 12.44 9.09
C LYS A 185 5.89 12.50 9.00
N TYR A 186 5.19 11.37 9.25
CA TYR A 186 3.74 11.32 9.14
C TYR A 186 3.06 11.32 10.50
N GLU A 187 2.57 12.47 10.92
CA GLU A 187 1.94 12.67 12.24
C GLU A 187 0.40 12.54 12.21
N LYS A 188 -0.20 12.40 11.02
CA LYS A 188 -1.65 12.25 10.85
C LYS A 188 -2.10 10.83 11.22
N PRO A 189 -3.42 10.58 11.31
CA PRO A 189 -3.95 9.27 11.71
C PRO A 189 -3.50 8.12 10.80
N VAL A 190 -3.11 7.01 11.42
CA VAL A 190 -2.74 5.76 10.74
C VAL A 190 -3.54 4.60 11.30
N LEU A 191 -4.16 3.81 10.43
CA LEU A 191 -4.75 2.53 10.78
C LEU A 191 -3.88 1.40 10.21
N LEU A 192 -3.13 0.73 11.06
CA LEU A 192 -2.46 -0.53 10.73
C LEU A 192 -3.45 -1.68 10.92
N ILE A 193 -3.55 -2.58 9.94
CA ILE A 193 -4.34 -3.82 10.03
C ILE A 193 -3.41 -4.98 9.73
N HIS A 194 -3.45 -6.06 10.53
CA HIS A 194 -2.58 -7.21 10.33
C HIS A 194 -3.21 -8.49 10.87
N GLY A 195 -3.17 -9.59 10.10
CA GLY A 195 -3.55 -10.91 10.56
C GLY A 195 -2.47 -11.48 11.50
N ASP A 196 -2.85 -12.04 12.65
CA ASP A 196 -1.85 -12.54 13.61
C ASP A 196 -1.31 -13.94 13.27
N ALA A 197 -1.88 -14.59 12.25
CA ALA A 197 -1.37 -15.81 11.63
C ALA A 197 -0.70 -15.56 10.27
N ASP A 198 -0.24 -14.34 10.00
CA ASP A 198 0.48 -13.97 8.76
C ASP A 198 1.86 -14.63 8.73
N GLU A 199 2.03 -15.62 7.85
CA GLU A 199 3.30 -16.36 7.67
C GLU A 199 4.27 -15.65 6.70
N ALA A 200 3.79 -14.67 5.91
CA ALA A 200 4.60 -13.96 4.94
C ALA A 200 5.28 -12.72 5.54
N VAL A 201 4.56 -11.98 6.37
CA VAL A 201 5.06 -10.78 7.05
C VAL A 201 4.78 -10.91 8.55
N PRO A 202 5.82 -11.07 9.39
CA PRO A 202 5.63 -11.16 10.84
C PRO A 202 4.90 -9.93 11.41
N ILE A 203 3.84 -10.14 12.19
CA ILE A 203 3.01 -9.07 12.77
C ILE A 203 3.80 -8.11 13.67
N GLU A 204 4.93 -8.56 14.21
CA GLU A 204 5.84 -7.78 15.06
C GLU A 204 6.29 -6.48 14.37
N TYR A 205 6.46 -6.50 13.04
CA TYR A 205 6.77 -5.29 12.28
C TYR A 205 5.66 -4.23 12.37
N SER A 206 4.40 -4.62 12.33
CA SER A 206 3.26 -3.71 12.51
C SER A 206 3.09 -3.26 13.95
N ILE A 207 3.34 -4.15 14.92
CA ILE A 207 3.32 -3.80 16.35
C ILE A 207 4.39 -2.75 16.66
N ASP A 208 5.59 -2.91 16.13
CA ASP A 208 6.68 -1.95 16.34
C ASP A 208 6.47 -0.64 15.60
N ALA A 209 5.95 -0.69 14.37
CA ALA A 209 5.56 0.51 13.63
C ALA A 209 4.48 1.31 14.36
N ALA A 210 3.45 0.65 14.88
CA ALA A 210 2.37 1.30 15.64
C ALA A 210 2.88 2.07 16.87
N LYS A 211 3.90 1.54 17.55
CA LYS A 211 4.54 2.21 18.70
C LYS A 211 5.34 3.46 18.31
N LYS A 212 5.87 3.49 17.08
CA LYS A 212 6.71 4.59 16.57
C LYS A 212 5.90 5.74 15.97
N TYR A 213 4.73 5.46 15.41
CA TYR A 213 3.82 6.50 14.91
C TYR A 213 3.26 7.35 16.07
N LYS A 214 3.14 8.64 15.85
CA LYS A 214 2.53 9.57 16.81
C LYS A 214 1.01 9.34 17.00
N ASN A 215 0.33 8.92 15.94
CA ASN A 215 -1.12 8.77 15.91
C ASN A 215 -1.54 7.53 15.13
N ALA A 216 -1.20 6.36 15.65
CA ALA A 216 -1.55 5.08 15.03
C ALA A 216 -2.47 4.24 15.90
N LYS A 217 -3.32 3.46 15.22
CA LYS A 217 -4.09 2.37 15.78
C LYS A 217 -3.71 1.09 15.04
N LEU A 218 -3.38 0.04 15.75
CA LEU A 218 -3.21 -1.31 15.20
C LEU A 218 -4.47 -2.13 15.48
N VAL A 219 -5.04 -2.72 14.42
CA VAL A 219 -6.08 -3.74 14.49
C VAL A 219 -5.46 -5.07 14.08
N GLN A 220 -5.35 -5.97 15.04
CA GLN A 220 -4.93 -7.36 14.81
C GLN A 220 -6.17 -8.17 14.47
N ILE A 221 -6.10 -8.98 13.40
CA ILE A 221 -7.19 -9.88 12.99
C ILE A 221 -6.83 -11.29 13.47
N PRO A 222 -7.50 -11.80 14.53
CA PRO A 222 -7.12 -13.06 15.14
C PRO A 222 -7.29 -14.26 14.21
N GLY A 223 -6.23 -15.08 14.08
CA GLY A 223 -6.22 -16.29 13.26
C GLY A 223 -6.15 -16.03 11.75
N ASP A 224 -6.02 -14.79 11.31
CA ASP A 224 -6.05 -14.48 9.88
C ASP A 224 -4.66 -14.44 9.25
N THR A 225 -4.63 -14.77 7.97
CA THR A 225 -3.45 -14.90 7.12
C THR A 225 -3.02 -13.55 6.54
N HIS A 226 -1.96 -13.59 5.70
CA HIS A 226 -1.45 -12.41 4.98
C HIS A 226 -2.51 -11.71 4.11
N CYS A 227 -3.39 -12.47 3.44
CA CYS A 227 -4.41 -11.96 2.53
C CYS A 227 -5.83 -11.91 3.14
N TYR A 228 -5.95 -12.10 4.44
CA TYR A 228 -7.22 -12.06 5.17
C TYR A 228 -8.24 -13.08 4.66
N ASP A 229 -7.81 -14.35 4.60
CA ASP A 229 -8.59 -15.41 3.97
C ASP A 229 -9.81 -15.82 4.80
N GLU A 230 -9.74 -15.65 6.13
CA GLU A 230 -10.76 -16.13 7.05
C GLU A 230 -11.71 -15.00 7.54
N HIS A 231 -11.18 -13.80 7.81
CA HIS A 231 -11.91 -12.73 8.51
C HIS A 231 -11.87 -11.37 7.79
N LEU A 232 -12.02 -11.39 6.46
CA LEU A 232 -12.01 -10.16 5.64
C LEU A 232 -13.12 -9.17 6.03
N ASP A 233 -14.22 -9.65 6.60
CA ASP A 233 -15.30 -8.84 7.17
C ASP A 233 -14.81 -7.96 8.33
N GLN A 234 -13.92 -8.48 9.20
CA GLN A 234 -13.32 -7.70 10.28
C GLN A 234 -12.41 -6.60 9.75
N VAL A 235 -11.66 -6.88 8.66
CA VAL A 235 -10.81 -5.89 7.98
C VAL A 235 -11.67 -4.75 7.42
N THR A 236 -12.71 -5.08 6.66
CA THR A 236 -13.61 -4.07 6.07
C THR A 236 -14.36 -3.26 7.13
N ALA A 237 -14.78 -3.91 8.22
CA ALA A 237 -15.39 -3.22 9.35
C ALA A 237 -14.42 -2.24 10.04
N ALA A 238 -13.15 -2.64 10.23
CA ALA A 238 -12.12 -1.77 10.81
C ALA A 238 -11.86 -0.54 9.94
N VAL A 239 -11.78 -0.71 8.62
CA VAL A 239 -11.61 0.37 7.64
C VAL A 239 -12.80 1.33 7.67
N LYS A 240 -14.05 0.81 7.60
CA LYS A 240 -15.26 1.64 7.66
C LYS A 240 -15.34 2.45 8.96
N LYS A 241 -15.06 1.81 10.09
CA LYS A 241 -15.04 2.49 11.39
C LYS A 241 -14.02 3.62 11.42
N PHE A 242 -12.78 3.35 11.00
CA PHE A 242 -11.71 4.34 11.03
C PHE A 242 -12.01 5.55 10.15
N LEU A 243 -12.42 5.33 8.90
CA LEU A 243 -12.74 6.41 7.96
C LEU A 243 -13.98 7.20 8.39
N GLY A 244 -15.02 6.53 8.92
CA GLY A 244 -16.19 7.20 9.47
C GLY A 244 -15.88 8.07 10.69
N GLU A 245 -14.89 7.68 11.51
CA GLU A 245 -14.40 8.52 12.62
C GLU A 245 -13.65 9.77 12.12
N MET A 246 -12.99 9.69 10.93
CA MET A 246 -12.31 10.85 10.33
C MET A 246 -13.30 11.90 9.84
N GLU A 247 -14.32 11.49 9.10
CA GLU A 247 -15.36 12.41 8.58
C GLU A 247 -16.12 13.12 9.72
N ASN A 248 -16.42 12.42 10.83
CA ASN A 248 -17.13 12.99 11.97
C ASN A 248 -16.32 14.00 12.81
N ARG A 249 -15.00 14.09 12.62
CA ARG A 249 -14.15 15.08 13.34
C ARG A 249 -14.11 16.45 12.66
N GLU A 250 -14.52 16.52 11.39
CA GLU A 250 -14.47 17.76 10.59
C GLU A 250 -15.85 18.43 10.47
N GLY A 251 -16.95 17.81 10.93
CA GLY A 251 -18.30 18.34 11.02
C GLY A 251 -18.65 18.88 12.40
#